data_d6067618038c2b19bdf7c8bc55a3a39e
#
_entry.id   d6067618038c2b19bdf7c8bc55a3a39e
#
_cell.length_a   1.000
_cell.length_b   1.000
_cell.length_c   1.000
_cell.angle_alpha   90.00
_cell.angle_beta   90.00
_cell.angle_gamma   90.00
#
_symmetry.space_group_name_H-M   'P 1'
#
loop_
_entity.id
_entity.type
_entity.pdbx_description
1 polymer ?
#
loop_
_entity_poly.entity_id
_entity_poly.type
_entity_poly.pdbx_seq_one_letter_code
_entity_poly.pdbx_strand_id
1 'polypeptide(L)'
;MVKINVGGCSSFVKDSEYKEYLEKAFAAYDVLESESGAGNDFLGWKHLPSQTPESLVKACEDVRDDWKNRNVDLVVVIGIGGSYLGAKCAIEALSHSFAREMRQSGAPEVVFAGNNLSEEYVSELIDLMTVRNVACVVISKSGTTTEPAVAFRIVKQHLEETYGQKEAAARIVAVTDAHKGALKTLSTQEGYRTFVVPDNVGGRFSVLTPVGLLPIVLAGFDIRALLEGAKEEEMALAEKSEKNAAVEYAAMRNLLHSVYGKSVEVLVSFTPKFQYLGEWWKQLYGESEGKDKKGIYPASVVYTTDLHSLGQFVQDGARIMYETVVTVENSNRSVVIGSDPQNLDQLNYLAGQHVEHCNAMAQLGTKLAHIDGGVPQMEVSIERINEKTLGALFYFFEFACGVSAYILGVNPFNQPGVEAYKKNMFALLEKPGFEEQTKAIKARLSE
;
A
#
# COMPACT_ATOMS: atom_id res chain seq x y z
N MET A 1 4.21 -17.85 3.76
CA MET A 1 4.74 -17.59 2.40
C MET A 1 3.59 -17.38 1.44
N VAL A 2 3.77 -16.47 0.52
CA VAL A 2 2.82 -16.18 -0.55
C VAL A 2 2.88 -17.31 -1.60
N LYS A 3 1.72 -17.72 -2.12
CA LYS A 3 1.64 -18.71 -3.20
C LYS A 3 1.02 -18.04 -4.43
N ILE A 4 1.45 -18.46 -5.62
CA ILE A 4 0.88 -18.04 -6.89
C ILE A 4 0.25 -19.22 -7.62
N ASN A 5 -0.84 -18.97 -8.32
CA ASN A 5 -1.45 -19.92 -9.24
C ASN A 5 -1.85 -19.18 -10.52
N VAL A 6 -1.16 -19.48 -11.61
CA VAL A 6 -1.42 -18.91 -12.93
C VAL A 6 -2.32 -19.79 -13.81
N GLY A 7 -2.85 -20.89 -13.25
CA GLY A 7 -3.66 -21.87 -13.99
C GLY A 7 -4.90 -21.30 -14.68
N GLY A 8 -5.49 -20.23 -14.14
CA GLY A 8 -6.60 -19.50 -14.77
C GLY A 8 -6.21 -18.70 -16.02
N CYS A 9 -4.92 -18.66 -16.39
CA CYS A 9 -4.42 -18.07 -17.60
C CYS A 9 -4.12 -19.10 -18.70
N SER A 10 -4.05 -20.40 -18.36
CA SER A 10 -3.53 -21.45 -19.23
C SER A 10 -4.30 -21.62 -20.55
N SER A 11 -5.61 -21.35 -20.57
CA SER A 11 -6.42 -21.39 -21.79
C SER A 11 -6.23 -20.19 -22.71
N PHE A 12 -5.54 -19.15 -22.26
CA PHE A 12 -5.34 -17.89 -23.00
C PHE A 12 -3.94 -17.74 -23.60
N VAL A 13 -2.96 -18.50 -23.07
CA VAL A 13 -1.56 -18.34 -23.45
C VAL A 13 -0.99 -19.67 -23.98
N LYS A 14 0.00 -19.61 -24.87
CA LYS A 14 0.72 -20.82 -25.33
C LYS A 14 1.86 -21.13 -24.38
N ASP A 15 2.05 -22.42 -24.10
CA ASP A 15 3.14 -22.91 -23.23
C ASP A 15 4.52 -22.44 -23.70
N SER A 16 4.76 -22.36 -25.02
CA SER A 16 6.04 -21.90 -25.56
C SER A 16 6.30 -20.41 -25.29
N GLU A 17 5.26 -19.57 -25.36
CA GLU A 17 5.35 -18.15 -25.06
C GLU A 17 5.51 -17.93 -23.54
N TYR A 18 4.83 -18.73 -22.71
CA TYR A 18 5.00 -18.66 -21.27
C TYR A 18 6.43 -19.04 -20.83
N LYS A 19 7.02 -20.08 -21.43
CA LYS A 19 8.42 -20.44 -21.19
C LYS A 19 9.39 -19.33 -21.59
N GLU A 20 9.17 -18.68 -22.75
CA GLU A 20 9.97 -17.51 -23.16
C GLU A 20 9.90 -16.37 -22.13
N TYR A 21 8.70 -16.10 -21.58
CA TYR A 21 8.54 -15.06 -20.58
C TYR A 21 9.08 -15.44 -19.21
N LEU A 22 9.10 -16.72 -18.85
CA LEU A 22 9.82 -17.20 -17.66
C LEU A 22 11.34 -16.96 -17.81
N GLU A 23 11.92 -17.22 -19.00
CA GLU A 23 13.35 -16.90 -19.24
C GLU A 23 13.63 -15.40 -19.11
N LYS A 24 12.75 -14.52 -19.65
CA LYS A 24 12.87 -13.08 -19.47
C LYS A 24 12.75 -12.67 -18.01
N ALA A 25 11.85 -13.30 -17.26
CA ALA A 25 11.68 -13.05 -15.83
C ALA A 25 12.88 -13.51 -15.03
N PHE A 26 13.50 -14.64 -15.38
CA PHE A 26 14.77 -15.07 -14.77
C PHE A 26 15.93 -14.12 -15.06
N ALA A 27 16.00 -13.58 -16.28
CA ALA A 27 17.00 -12.57 -16.60
C ALA A 27 16.78 -11.27 -15.79
N ALA A 28 15.53 -10.83 -15.66
CA ALA A 28 15.17 -9.68 -14.82
C ALA A 28 15.41 -9.93 -13.32
N TYR A 29 15.15 -11.14 -12.85
CA TYR A 29 15.49 -11.59 -11.50
C TYR A 29 17.01 -11.49 -11.24
N ASP A 30 17.84 -11.97 -12.16
CA ASP A 30 19.31 -11.88 -12.04
C ASP A 30 19.78 -10.42 -11.96
N VAL A 31 19.16 -9.53 -12.73
CA VAL A 31 19.44 -8.08 -12.68
C VAL A 31 19.08 -7.49 -11.32
N LEU A 32 17.92 -7.88 -10.75
CA LEU A 32 17.47 -7.43 -9.43
C LEU A 32 18.34 -8.02 -8.32
N GLU A 33 18.68 -9.31 -8.39
CA GLU A 33 19.49 -9.98 -7.38
C GLU A 33 20.96 -9.50 -7.37
N SER A 34 21.55 -9.29 -8.53
CA SER A 34 22.90 -8.73 -8.65
C SER A 34 22.98 -7.22 -8.42
N GLU A 35 21.83 -6.56 -8.23
CA GLU A 35 21.74 -5.11 -7.99
C GLU A 35 22.39 -4.27 -9.11
N SER A 36 22.39 -4.79 -10.33
CA SER A 36 23.09 -4.19 -11.49
C SER A 36 22.18 -3.37 -12.41
N GLY A 37 20.87 -3.35 -12.13
CA GLY A 37 19.88 -2.71 -12.98
C GLY A 37 19.75 -1.20 -12.79
N ALA A 38 18.97 -0.58 -13.68
CA ALA A 38 18.65 0.85 -13.57
C ALA A 38 17.95 1.15 -12.23
N GLY A 39 18.44 2.15 -11.49
CA GLY A 39 17.90 2.54 -10.19
C GLY A 39 18.42 1.72 -9.02
N ASN A 40 19.53 1.00 -9.20
CA ASN A 40 20.16 0.15 -8.17
C ASN A 40 20.58 0.89 -6.89
N ASP A 41 20.69 2.20 -6.92
CA ASP A 41 20.90 3.07 -5.75
C ASP A 41 19.66 3.17 -4.84
N PHE A 42 18.51 2.59 -5.26
CA PHE A 42 17.26 2.56 -4.48
C PHE A 42 16.82 1.14 -4.06
N LEU A 43 17.75 0.19 -3.94
CA LEU A 43 17.46 -1.20 -3.57
C LEU A 43 17.54 -1.51 -2.07
N GLY A 44 17.68 -0.49 -1.21
CA GLY A 44 17.74 -0.68 0.24
C GLY A 44 16.53 -1.42 0.83
N TRP A 45 15.37 -1.36 0.18
CA TRP A 45 14.16 -2.08 0.58
C TRP A 45 14.33 -3.61 0.53
N LYS A 46 15.13 -4.12 -0.40
CA LYS A 46 15.32 -5.55 -0.66
C LYS A 46 15.82 -6.31 0.55
N HIS A 47 16.66 -5.68 1.37
CA HIS A 47 17.28 -6.29 2.54
C HIS A 47 16.69 -5.80 3.88
N LEU A 48 15.68 -4.95 3.87
CA LEU A 48 15.07 -4.45 5.10
C LEU A 48 14.59 -5.58 6.03
N PRO A 49 13.91 -6.64 5.54
CA PRO A 49 13.38 -7.65 6.47
C PRO A 49 14.48 -8.36 7.28
N SER A 50 15.61 -8.70 6.62
CA SER A 50 16.72 -9.39 7.28
C SER A 50 17.70 -8.46 7.99
N GLN A 51 17.78 -7.17 7.61
CA GLN A 51 18.78 -6.22 8.11
C GLN A 51 18.22 -5.11 9.01
N THR A 52 16.91 -5.05 9.24
CA THR A 52 16.33 -4.07 10.17
C THR A 52 16.87 -4.33 11.58
N PRO A 53 17.60 -3.36 12.19
CA PRO A 53 18.21 -3.58 13.49
C PRO A 53 17.18 -3.63 14.61
N GLU A 54 17.39 -4.50 15.59
CA GLU A 54 16.55 -4.64 16.78
C GLU A 54 16.37 -3.31 17.53
N SER A 55 17.40 -2.47 17.53
CA SER A 55 17.35 -1.14 18.16
C SER A 55 16.32 -0.22 17.49
N LEU A 56 16.10 -0.36 16.17
CA LEU A 56 15.09 0.42 15.44
C LEU A 56 13.69 -0.04 15.81
N VAL A 57 13.45 -1.37 15.83
CA VAL A 57 12.16 -1.96 16.22
C VAL A 57 11.81 -1.51 17.64
N LYS A 58 12.76 -1.66 18.57
CA LYS A 58 12.60 -1.21 19.95
C LYS A 58 12.34 0.30 20.05
N ALA A 59 13.02 1.13 19.26
CA ALA A 59 12.77 2.57 19.28
C ALA A 59 11.34 2.94 18.84
N CYS A 60 10.76 2.20 17.89
CA CYS A 60 9.34 2.35 17.51
C CYS A 60 8.41 1.93 18.65
N GLU A 61 8.69 0.80 19.30
CA GLU A 61 7.94 0.32 20.46
C GLU A 61 8.04 1.30 21.66
N ASP A 62 9.21 1.91 21.89
CA ASP A 62 9.41 2.90 22.94
C ASP A 62 8.55 4.17 22.72
N VAL A 63 8.26 4.56 21.47
CA VAL A 63 7.28 5.64 21.18
C VAL A 63 5.88 5.21 21.57
N ARG A 64 5.46 4.00 21.19
CA ARG A 64 4.15 3.44 21.57
C ARG A 64 3.98 3.47 23.10
N ASP A 65 4.97 3.00 23.82
CA ASP A 65 4.90 2.86 25.28
C ASP A 65 4.92 4.25 25.98
N ASP A 66 5.70 5.21 25.46
CA ASP A 66 5.68 6.60 25.96
C ASP A 66 4.31 7.25 25.72
N TRP A 67 3.74 7.12 24.53
CA TRP A 67 2.44 7.71 24.22
C TRP A 67 1.28 7.01 24.93
N LYS A 68 1.38 5.71 25.20
CA LYS A 68 0.45 5.00 26.07
C LYS A 68 0.48 5.56 27.49
N ASN A 69 1.66 5.84 28.07
CA ASN A 69 1.81 6.45 29.39
C ASN A 69 1.27 7.89 29.43
N ARG A 70 1.21 8.58 28.30
CA ARG A 70 0.56 9.90 28.15
C ARG A 70 -0.94 9.80 27.89
N ASN A 71 -1.51 8.60 27.89
CA ASN A 71 -2.91 8.32 27.53
C ASN A 71 -3.32 8.87 26.17
N VAL A 72 -2.40 8.89 25.19
CA VAL A 72 -2.74 9.24 23.81
C VAL A 72 -3.78 8.26 23.29
N ASP A 73 -4.89 8.78 22.77
CA ASP A 73 -5.99 7.99 22.22
C ASP A 73 -6.26 8.26 20.73
N LEU A 74 -5.59 9.29 20.19
CA LEU A 74 -5.61 9.62 18.77
C LEU A 74 -4.19 9.91 18.26
N VAL A 75 -3.78 9.21 17.21
CA VAL A 75 -2.53 9.48 16.49
C VAL A 75 -2.86 10.00 15.10
N VAL A 76 -2.43 11.23 14.80
CA VAL A 76 -2.52 11.81 13.47
C VAL A 76 -1.25 11.52 12.70
N VAL A 77 -1.32 10.67 11.69
CA VAL A 77 -0.20 10.36 10.79
C VAL A 77 -0.28 11.24 9.56
N ILE A 78 0.72 12.10 9.39
CA ILE A 78 0.76 13.07 8.28
C ILE A 78 1.73 12.58 7.22
N GLY A 79 1.22 12.32 6.01
CA GLY A 79 2.01 11.87 4.88
C GLY A 79 1.16 11.68 3.63
N ILE A 80 1.81 11.52 2.47
CA ILE A 80 1.16 11.31 1.18
C ILE A 80 1.85 10.19 0.41
N GLY A 81 1.13 9.49 -0.46
CA GLY A 81 1.67 8.39 -1.26
C GLY A 81 2.26 7.28 -0.38
N GLY A 82 3.52 6.92 -0.63
CA GLY A 82 4.23 5.89 0.15
C GLY A 82 4.39 6.21 1.64
N SER A 83 4.27 7.49 2.03
CA SER A 83 4.33 7.90 3.43
C SER A 83 3.06 7.59 4.23
N TYR A 84 2.00 7.07 3.60
CA TYR A 84 0.80 6.66 4.33
C TYR A 84 0.16 5.35 3.84
N LEU A 85 0.23 5.05 2.52
CA LEU A 85 -0.53 3.94 1.93
C LEU A 85 -0.16 2.58 2.53
N GLY A 86 1.13 2.30 2.72
CA GLY A 86 1.58 1.03 3.29
C GLY A 86 1.13 0.85 4.74
N ALA A 87 1.30 1.89 5.57
CA ALA A 87 0.82 1.87 6.96
C ALA A 87 -0.70 1.73 7.03
N LYS A 88 -1.43 2.51 6.22
CA LYS A 88 -2.90 2.43 6.17
C LYS A 88 -3.37 1.05 5.72
N CYS A 89 -2.74 0.46 4.73
CA CYS A 89 -3.03 -0.91 4.29
C CYS A 89 -2.92 -1.91 5.45
N ALA A 90 -1.80 -1.90 6.19
CA ALA A 90 -1.62 -2.81 7.31
C ALA A 90 -2.63 -2.56 8.42
N ILE A 91 -2.83 -1.32 8.81
CA ILE A 91 -3.76 -0.95 9.90
C ILE A 91 -5.19 -1.36 9.55
N GLU A 92 -5.69 -1.05 8.35
CA GLU A 92 -7.05 -1.40 7.92
C GLU A 92 -7.24 -2.93 7.81
N ALA A 93 -6.23 -3.64 7.28
CA ALA A 93 -6.29 -5.10 7.16
C ALA A 93 -6.33 -5.81 8.52
N LEU A 94 -5.58 -5.32 9.49
CA LEU A 94 -5.45 -5.95 10.81
C LEU A 94 -6.54 -5.51 11.79
N SER A 95 -7.09 -4.30 11.62
CA SER A 95 -8.10 -3.74 12.52
C SER A 95 -9.41 -4.53 12.47
N HIS A 96 -10.16 -4.50 13.58
CA HIS A 96 -11.56 -4.90 13.57
C HIS A 96 -12.35 -3.94 12.69
N SER A 97 -13.20 -4.46 11.78
CA SER A 97 -13.93 -3.63 10.79
C SER A 97 -14.81 -2.54 11.43
N PHE A 98 -15.23 -2.74 12.67
CA PHE A 98 -16.05 -1.82 13.47
C PHE A 98 -15.32 -1.33 14.73
N ALA A 99 -13.97 -1.19 14.65
CA ALA A 99 -13.16 -0.79 15.83
C ALA A 99 -13.59 0.57 16.39
N ARG A 100 -13.93 1.53 15.51
CA ARG A 100 -14.37 2.88 15.89
C ARG A 100 -15.70 2.86 16.61
N GLU A 101 -16.69 2.14 16.07
CA GLU A 101 -18.04 2.03 16.62
C GLU A 101 -18.04 1.27 17.94
N MET A 102 -17.16 0.29 18.09
CA MET A 102 -17.01 -0.50 19.31
C MET A 102 -16.19 0.22 20.38
N ARG A 103 -15.53 1.33 20.07
CA ARG A 103 -14.62 2.04 20.97
C ARG A 103 -13.65 1.08 21.66
N GLN A 104 -13.02 0.20 20.87
CA GLN A 104 -12.07 -0.77 21.42
C GLN A 104 -10.94 -0.03 22.15
N SER A 105 -10.74 -0.39 23.41
CA SER A 105 -9.65 0.15 24.24
C SER A 105 -8.37 -0.66 24.03
N GLY A 106 -7.22 -0.02 24.12
CA GLY A 106 -5.92 -0.72 24.14
C GLY A 106 -4.84 -0.08 23.27
N ALA A 107 -5.20 0.50 22.13
CA ALA A 107 -4.31 1.29 21.27
C ALA A 107 -5.03 2.57 20.82
N PRO A 108 -4.29 3.65 20.51
CA PRO A 108 -4.89 4.86 19.95
C PRO A 108 -5.51 4.59 18.58
N GLU A 109 -6.55 5.34 18.26
CA GLU A 109 -7.05 5.43 16.89
C GLU A 109 -6.01 6.12 16.02
N VAL A 110 -5.72 5.57 14.84
CA VAL A 110 -4.81 6.19 13.88
C VAL A 110 -5.61 6.77 12.73
N VAL A 111 -5.46 8.07 12.51
CA VAL A 111 -6.04 8.79 11.38
C VAL A 111 -4.94 9.36 10.49
N PHE A 112 -5.23 9.53 9.21
CA PHE A 112 -4.24 9.99 8.25
C PHE A 112 -4.61 11.38 7.72
N ALA A 113 -3.63 12.27 7.62
CA ALA A 113 -3.79 13.64 7.12
C ALA A 113 -2.65 13.99 6.15
N GLY A 114 -2.77 15.11 5.45
CA GLY A 114 -1.76 15.53 4.48
C GLY A 114 -1.68 14.66 3.22
N ASN A 115 -2.68 13.82 2.99
CA ASN A 115 -2.90 13.04 1.77
C ASN A 115 -3.90 13.71 0.82
N ASN A 116 -4.42 14.86 1.19
CA ASN A 116 -5.33 15.71 0.41
C ASN A 116 -5.23 17.17 0.89
N LEU A 117 -5.89 18.08 0.17
CA LEU A 117 -6.00 19.52 0.49
C LEU A 117 -7.48 19.93 0.66
N SER A 118 -8.36 19.02 1.07
CA SER A 118 -9.75 19.36 1.35
C SER A 118 -9.85 20.17 2.64
N GLU A 119 -10.36 21.39 2.53
CA GLU A 119 -10.59 22.28 3.68
C GLU A 119 -11.60 21.66 4.67
N GLU A 120 -12.66 21.02 4.17
CA GLU A 120 -13.67 20.34 4.96
C GLU A 120 -13.03 19.19 5.77
N TYR A 121 -12.24 18.32 5.13
CA TYR A 121 -11.55 17.24 5.81
C TYR A 121 -10.61 17.73 6.93
N VAL A 122 -9.87 18.82 6.67
CA VAL A 122 -8.95 19.39 7.67
C VAL A 122 -9.72 20.03 8.82
N SER A 123 -10.85 20.70 8.54
CA SER A 123 -11.72 21.27 9.57
C SER A 123 -12.31 20.18 10.49
N GLU A 124 -12.84 19.10 9.91
CA GLU A 124 -13.37 17.96 10.66
C GLU A 124 -12.28 17.24 11.48
N LEU A 125 -11.05 17.20 10.98
CA LEU A 125 -9.90 16.69 11.74
C LEU A 125 -9.61 17.57 12.97
N ILE A 126 -9.71 18.88 12.85
CA ILE A 126 -9.54 19.81 13.99
C ILE A 126 -10.63 19.54 15.04
N ASP A 127 -11.88 19.37 14.63
CA ASP A 127 -12.99 19.05 15.54
C ASP A 127 -12.71 17.75 16.29
N LEU A 128 -12.23 16.71 15.58
CA LEU A 128 -11.85 15.45 16.21
C LEU A 128 -10.70 15.63 17.22
N MET A 129 -9.67 16.38 16.86
CA MET A 129 -8.52 16.65 17.74
C MET A 129 -8.91 17.40 19.02
N THR A 130 -9.91 18.27 18.94
CA THR A 130 -10.38 19.08 20.08
C THR A 130 -10.96 18.21 21.21
N VAL A 131 -11.50 17.05 20.88
CA VAL A 131 -12.17 16.14 21.84
C VAL A 131 -11.35 14.90 22.21
N ARG A 132 -10.09 14.83 21.74
CA ARG A 132 -9.23 13.66 21.91
C ARG A 132 -7.87 14.04 22.53
N ASN A 133 -7.17 13.04 23.05
CA ASN A 133 -5.79 13.19 23.55
C ASN A 133 -4.81 12.81 22.42
N VAL A 134 -4.24 13.83 21.76
CA VAL A 134 -3.63 13.72 20.44
C VAL A 134 -2.11 13.63 20.50
N ALA A 135 -1.54 12.81 19.60
CA ALA A 135 -0.13 12.87 19.17
C ALA A 135 -0.03 12.82 17.64
N CYS A 136 1.15 13.16 17.10
CA CYS A 136 1.36 13.30 15.67
C CYS A 136 2.63 12.61 15.20
N VAL A 137 2.52 11.84 14.10
CA VAL A 137 3.67 11.37 13.33
C VAL A 137 3.69 12.10 11.99
N VAL A 138 4.71 12.90 11.74
CA VAL A 138 4.88 13.58 10.45
C VAL A 138 5.96 12.87 9.61
N ILE A 139 5.58 12.44 8.42
CA ILE A 139 6.41 11.62 7.53
C ILE A 139 6.66 12.38 6.24
N SER A 140 7.86 12.94 6.10
CA SER A 140 8.28 13.64 4.88
C SER A 140 9.80 13.71 4.81
N LYS A 141 10.39 13.16 3.74
CA LYS A 141 11.85 13.19 3.55
C LYS A 141 12.36 14.63 3.44
N SER A 142 11.76 15.45 2.60
CA SER A 142 12.14 16.86 2.39
C SER A 142 11.55 17.83 3.41
N GLY A 143 10.35 17.54 3.91
CA GLY A 143 9.54 18.46 4.70
C GLY A 143 8.89 19.61 3.89
N THR A 144 8.97 19.56 2.55
CA THR A 144 8.47 20.64 1.67
C THR A 144 7.38 20.18 0.69
N THR A 145 6.97 18.90 0.75
CA THR A 145 5.79 18.44 0.00
C THR A 145 4.57 19.18 0.53
N THR A 146 3.82 19.82 -0.37
CA THR A 146 2.81 20.85 0.01
C THR A 146 1.74 20.28 0.93
N GLU A 147 1.14 19.18 0.56
CA GLU A 147 -0.01 18.60 1.26
C GLU A 147 0.34 18.22 2.72
N PRO A 148 1.38 17.41 3.00
CA PRO A 148 1.76 17.12 4.38
C PRO A 148 2.33 18.34 5.11
N ALA A 149 2.99 19.28 4.44
CA ALA A 149 3.50 20.48 5.08
C ALA A 149 2.38 21.41 5.58
N VAL A 150 1.29 21.57 4.80
CA VAL A 150 0.10 22.32 5.20
C VAL A 150 -0.58 21.63 6.39
N ALA A 151 -0.85 20.34 6.28
CA ALA A 151 -1.47 19.58 7.37
C ALA A 151 -0.64 19.62 8.66
N PHE A 152 0.69 19.46 8.56
CA PHE A 152 1.56 19.49 9.73
C PHE A 152 1.59 20.87 10.40
N ARG A 153 1.58 21.95 9.62
CA ARG A 153 1.52 23.32 10.19
C ARG A 153 0.28 23.51 11.05
N ILE A 154 -0.87 23.03 10.59
CA ILE A 154 -2.16 23.13 11.29
C ILE A 154 -2.17 22.23 12.54
N VAL A 155 -1.77 20.96 12.40
CA VAL A 155 -1.75 20.02 13.53
C VAL A 155 -0.74 20.43 14.59
N LYS A 156 0.45 20.90 14.19
CA LYS A 156 1.47 21.45 15.11
C LYS A 156 0.91 22.61 15.93
N GLN A 157 0.26 23.58 15.28
CA GLN A 157 -0.34 24.72 15.95
C GLN A 157 -1.38 24.26 16.99
N HIS A 158 -2.28 23.36 16.61
CA HIS A 158 -3.27 22.80 17.54
C HIS A 158 -2.64 22.13 18.77
N LEU A 159 -1.58 21.33 18.56
CA LEU A 159 -0.86 20.66 19.66
C LEU A 159 -0.19 21.68 20.60
N GLU A 160 0.43 22.74 20.04
CA GLU A 160 1.09 23.78 20.82
C GLU A 160 0.07 24.63 21.64
N GLU A 161 -1.07 24.95 21.05
CA GLU A 161 -2.15 25.69 21.71
C GLU A 161 -2.79 24.84 22.83
N THR A 162 -2.93 23.52 22.62
CA THR A 162 -3.58 22.60 23.57
C THR A 162 -2.66 22.19 24.73
N TYR A 163 -1.40 21.86 24.43
CA TYR A 163 -0.50 21.24 25.42
C TYR A 163 0.69 22.14 25.82
N GLY A 164 0.87 23.26 25.15
CA GLY A 164 2.07 24.10 25.24
C GLY A 164 3.26 23.49 24.52
N GLN A 165 4.23 24.33 24.14
CA GLN A 165 5.33 23.99 23.24
C GLN A 165 6.13 22.75 23.67
N LYS A 166 6.48 22.64 24.96
CA LYS A 166 7.32 21.53 25.46
C LYS A 166 6.59 20.18 25.40
N GLU A 167 5.33 20.12 25.79
CA GLU A 167 4.54 18.88 25.75
C GLU A 167 4.15 18.53 24.32
N ALA A 168 3.82 19.51 23.49
CA ALA A 168 3.58 19.31 22.06
C ALA A 168 4.80 18.68 21.37
N ALA A 169 6.01 19.15 21.67
CA ALA A 169 7.24 18.56 21.12
C ALA A 169 7.40 17.07 21.51
N ALA A 170 7.03 16.67 22.71
CA ALA A 170 7.04 15.27 23.14
C ALA A 170 5.96 14.39 22.49
N ARG A 171 4.93 15.02 21.90
CA ARG A 171 3.82 14.38 21.17
C ARG A 171 3.99 14.37 19.67
N ILE A 172 5.11 14.89 19.17
CA ILE A 172 5.44 14.90 17.75
C ILE A 172 6.64 14.02 17.50
N VAL A 173 6.50 13.10 16.55
CA VAL A 173 7.59 12.30 16.01
C VAL A 173 7.72 12.60 14.52
N ALA A 174 8.93 12.89 14.07
CA ALA A 174 9.22 13.13 12.66
C ALA A 174 9.97 11.94 12.04
N VAL A 175 9.44 11.41 10.94
CA VAL A 175 10.12 10.43 10.09
C VAL A 175 10.60 11.18 8.85
N THR A 176 11.92 11.44 8.77
CA THR A 176 12.48 12.39 7.81
C THR A 176 13.91 12.01 7.38
N ASP A 177 14.56 12.86 6.59
CA ASP A 177 15.98 12.70 6.20
C ASP A 177 16.90 12.76 7.42
N ALA A 178 18.02 12.04 7.36
CA ALA A 178 18.99 11.98 8.45
C ALA A 178 19.69 13.33 8.69
N HIS A 179 19.97 14.08 7.62
CA HIS A 179 20.90 15.20 7.64
C HIS A 179 20.33 16.54 7.16
N LYS A 180 19.35 16.52 6.25
CA LYS A 180 18.88 17.70 5.50
C LYS A 180 17.36 17.77 5.39
N GLY A 181 16.87 18.92 4.91
CA GLY A 181 15.45 19.15 4.68
C GLY A 181 14.80 20.00 5.78
N ALA A 182 13.68 20.62 5.41
CA ALA A 182 12.97 21.55 6.30
C ALA A 182 12.45 20.84 7.56
N LEU A 183 11.92 19.61 7.44
CA LEU A 183 11.43 18.85 8.59
C LEU A 183 12.56 18.43 9.52
N LYS A 184 13.73 18.03 8.98
CA LYS A 184 14.90 17.71 9.80
C LYS A 184 15.39 18.93 10.58
N THR A 185 15.47 20.09 9.93
CA THR A 185 15.88 21.35 10.58
C THR A 185 14.90 21.70 11.71
N LEU A 186 13.60 21.69 11.42
CA LEU A 186 12.56 21.97 12.41
C LEU A 186 12.61 20.98 13.58
N SER A 187 12.74 19.68 13.31
CA SER A 187 12.78 18.65 14.35
C SER A 187 14.00 18.85 15.28
N THR A 188 15.11 19.30 14.75
CA THR A 188 16.32 19.60 15.54
C THR A 188 16.12 20.84 16.42
N GLN A 189 15.47 21.88 15.89
CA GLN A 189 15.19 23.14 16.62
C GLN A 189 14.18 22.93 17.75
N GLU A 190 13.11 22.18 17.49
CA GLU A 190 12.01 21.96 18.43
C GLU A 190 12.25 20.73 19.36
N GLY A 191 13.30 19.93 19.11
CA GLY A 191 13.62 18.77 19.91
C GLY A 191 12.68 17.56 19.67
N TYR A 192 12.09 17.40 18.49
CA TYR A 192 11.25 16.26 18.17
C TYR A 192 12.07 14.96 18.13
N ARG A 193 11.48 13.85 18.59
CA ARG A 193 12.03 12.52 18.31
C ARG A 193 12.01 12.28 16.80
N THR A 194 13.10 11.74 16.26
CA THR A 194 13.21 11.54 14.81
C THR A 194 13.53 10.09 14.47
N PHE A 195 12.97 9.63 13.33
CA PHE A 195 13.38 8.41 12.64
C PHE A 195 13.82 8.76 11.23
N VAL A 196 14.70 7.93 10.68
CA VAL A 196 15.29 8.18 9.36
C VAL A 196 14.52 7.46 8.27
N VAL A 197 14.19 8.18 7.20
CA VAL A 197 13.81 7.57 5.91
C VAL A 197 15.12 7.22 5.19
N PRO A 198 15.43 5.94 4.94
CA PRO A 198 16.66 5.58 4.27
C PRO A 198 16.79 6.24 2.89
N ASP A 199 18.00 6.69 2.54
CA ASP A 199 18.23 7.37 1.27
C ASP A 199 18.06 6.47 0.05
N ASN A 200 18.36 5.20 0.23
CA ASN A 200 18.31 4.15 -0.77
C ASN A 200 16.96 3.40 -0.81
N VAL A 201 15.90 3.96 -0.22
CA VAL A 201 14.53 3.39 -0.27
C VAL A 201 13.57 4.42 -0.86
N GLY A 202 12.91 4.04 -1.93
CA GLY A 202 11.85 4.84 -2.55
C GLY A 202 10.56 4.85 -1.72
N GLY A 203 9.75 5.92 -1.81
CA GLY A 203 8.54 6.07 -0.99
C GLY A 203 7.57 4.89 -1.06
N ARG A 204 7.29 4.36 -2.24
CA ARG A 204 6.37 3.23 -2.44
C ARG A 204 6.92 1.86 -2.00
N PHE A 205 8.22 1.79 -1.69
CA PHE A 205 8.91 0.61 -1.16
C PHE A 205 9.26 0.77 0.34
N SER A 206 8.65 1.72 1.05
CA SER A 206 9.10 2.12 2.38
C SER A 206 8.26 1.57 3.54
N VAL A 207 7.28 0.71 3.28
CA VAL A 207 6.38 0.21 4.33
C VAL A 207 7.11 -0.54 5.44
N LEU A 208 8.22 -1.24 5.14
CA LEU A 208 9.04 -1.95 6.12
C LEU A 208 10.17 -1.08 6.73
N THR A 209 10.13 0.24 6.51
CA THR A 209 10.97 1.24 7.22
C THR A 209 10.16 1.88 8.35
N PRO A 210 10.74 2.80 9.15
CA PRO A 210 9.97 3.58 10.12
C PRO A 210 8.75 4.31 9.54
N VAL A 211 8.72 4.54 8.23
CA VAL A 211 7.56 5.12 7.51
C VAL A 211 6.29 4.30 7.73
N GLY A 212 6.39 2.98 7.64
CA GLY A 212 5.25 2.07 7.89
C GLY A 212 5.26 1.50 9.32
N LEU A 213 6.43 1.06 9.81
CA LEU A 213 6.54 0.37 11.10
C LEU A 213 6.04 1.21 12.27
N LEU A 214 6.36 2.51 12.30
CA LEU A 214 5.96 3.37 13.41
C LEU A 214 4.44 3.56 13.50
N PRO A 215 3.71 3.96 12.44
CA PRO A 215 2.25 4.03 12.51
C PRO A 215 1.59 2.68 12.85
N ILE A 216 2.13 1.57 12.34
CA ILE A 216 1.59 0.22 12.55
C ILE A 216 1.70 -0.18 14.03
N VAL A 217 2.87 0.02 14.67
CA VAL A 217 3.04 -0.31 16.09
C VAL A 217 2.23 0.62 16.99
N LEU A 218 2.05 1.89 16.61
CA LEU A 218 1.20 2.85 17.33
C LEU A 218 -0.28 2.45 17.28
N ALA A 219 -0.72 1.84 16.19
CA ALA A 219 -2.05 1.25 16.08
C ALA A 219 -2.22 -0.05 16.90
N GLY A 220 -1.16 -0.53 17.57
CA GLY A 220 -1.18 -1.69 18.46
C GLY A 220 -0.84 -3.03 17.81
N PHE A 221 -0.34 -3.04 16.57
CA PHE A 221 0.02 -4.27 15.85
C PHE A 221 1.49 -4.65 16.04
N ASP A 222 1.77 -5.95 15.88
CA ASP A 222 3.10 -6.52 16.08
C ASP A 222 3.99 -6.34 14.83
N ILE A 223 4.87 -5.34 14.88
CA ILE A 223 5.82 -5.08 13.79
C ILE A 223 6.95 -6.12 13.71
N ARG A 224 7.20 -6.90 14.78
CA ARG A 224 8.16 -8.00 14.78
C ARG A 224 7.65 -9.15 13.93
N ALA A 225 6.39 -9.54 14.15
CA ALA A 225 5.72 -10.54 13.33
C ALA A 225 5.61 -10.11 11.86
N LEU A 226 5.36 -8.81 11.60
CA LEU A 226 5.35 -8.25 10.24
C LEU A 226 6.72 -8.41 9.55
N LEU A 227 7.80 -8.02 10.22
CA LEU A 227 9.18 -8.16 9.70
C LEU A 227 9.60 -9.62 9.56
N GLU A 228 9.18 -10.50 10.48
CA GLU A 228 9.45 -11.93 10.38
C GLU A 228 8.81 -12.53 9.12
N GLY A 229 7.54 -12.20 8.84
CA GLY A 229 6.88 -12.66 7.62
C GLY A 229 7.54 -12.16 6.35
N ALA A 230 7.93 -10.88 6.32
CA ALA A 230 8.68 -10.31 5.21
C ALA A 230 10.04 -10.99 5.02
N LYS A 231 10.74 -11.33 6.11
CA LYS A 231 12.02 -12.04 6.08
C LYS A 231 11.90 -13.48 5.57
N GLU A 232 10.85 -14.18 5.96
CA GLU A 232 10.59 -15.52 5.43
C GLU A 232 10.31 -15.48 3.93
N GLU A 233 9.62 -14.44 3.46
CA GLU A 233 9.36 -14.25 2.03
C GLU A 233 10.64 -13.81 1.28
N GLU A 234 11.47 -12.94 1.87
CA GLU A 234 12.80 -12.60 1.35
C GLU A 234 13.64 -13.87 1.09
N MET A 235 13.67 -14.78 2.08
CA MET A 235 14.41 -16.04 1.96
C MET A 235 13.82 -16.96 0.88
N ALA A 236 12.50 -17.03 0.76
CA ALA A 236 11.81 -17.85 -0.23
C ALA A 236 12.04 -17.33 -1.66
N LEU A 237 12.00 -16.02 -1.85
CA LEU A 237 12.20 -15.40 -3.16
C LEU A 237 13.67 -15.28 -3.58
N ALA A 238 14.62 -15.45 -2.64
CA ALA A 238 16.05 -15.54 -2.95
C ALA A 238 16.41 -16.83 -3.70
N GLU A 239 15.53 -17.85 -3.68
CA GLU A 239 15.76 -19.08 -4.44
C GLU A 239 15.38 -18.88 -5.92
N LYS A 240 16.37 -19.00 -6.81
CA LYS A 240 16.13 -18.98 -8.25
C LYS A 240 15.57 -20.32 -8.72
N SER A 241 14.27 -20.43 -8.80
CA SER A 241 13.58 -21.65 -9.26
C SER A 241 12.35 -21.31 -10.10
N GLU A 242 11.89 -22.26 -10.91
CA GLU A 242 10.64 -22.12 -11.67
C GLU A 242 9.40 -21.98 -10.75
N LYS A 243 9.54 -22.28 -9.47
CA LYS A 243 8.51 -22.14 -8.44
C LYS A 243 8.63 -20.83 -7.65
N ASN A 244 9.52 -19.94 -8.06
CA ASN A 244 9.61 -18.62 -7.43
C ASN A 244 8.37 -17.81 -7.77
N ALA A 245 7.53 -17.57 -6.76
CA ALA A 245 6.22 -16.96 -6.96
C ALA A 245 6.27 -15.56 -7.60
N ALA A 246 7.30 -14.77 -7.30
CA ALA A 246 7.47 -13.44 -7.86
C ALA A 246 7.89 -13.48 -9.34
N VAL A 247 8.74 -14.45 -9.71
CA VAL A 247 9.16 -14.67 -11.09
C VAL A 247 7.98 -15.15 -11.95
N GLU A 248 7.21 -16.11 -11.43
CA GLU A 248 6.03 -16.67 -12.11
C GLU A 248 4.96 -15.59 -12.35
N TYR A 249 4.67 -14.81 -11.31
CA TYR A 249 3.75 -13.68 -11.41
C TYR A 249 4.21 -12.63 -12.42
N ALA A 250 5.47 -12.18 -12.34
CA ALA A 250 6.03 -11.19 -13.26
C ALA A 250 6.05 -11.68 -14.71
N ALA A 251 6.37 -12.97 -14.94
CA ALA A 251 6.35 -13.58 -16.27
C ALA A 251 4.95 -13.54 -16.88
N MET A 252 3.95 -14.06 -16.15
CA MET A 252 2.59 -14.17 -16.68
C MET A 252 1.97 -12.80 -16.96
N ARG A 253 2.10 -11.83 -16.04
CA ARG A 253 1.54 -10.50 -16.25
C ARG A 253 2.14 -9.76 -17.45
N ASN A 254 3.45 -9.90 -17.67
CA ASN A 254 4.13 -9.31 -18.81
C ASN A 254 3.80 -10.02 -20.13
N LEU A 255 3.60 -11.33 -20.11
CA LEU A 255 3.13 -12.11 -21.25
C LEU A 255 1.73 -11.65 -21.68
N LEU A 256 0.78 -11.58 -20.72
CA LEU A 256 -0.59 -11.12 -20.98
C LEU A 256 -0.62 -9.71 -21.56
N HIS A 257 0.24 -8.83 -21.07
CA HIS A 257 0.35 -7.46 -21.56
C HIS A 257 0.96 -7.40 -22.96
N SER A 258 2.17 -7.93 -23.13
CA SER A 258 2.98 -7.68 -24.31
C SER A 258 2.56 -8.49 -25.54
N VAL A 259 2.01 -9.70 -25.33
CA VAL A 259 1.62 -10.60 -26.42
C VAL A 259 0.11 -10.59 -26.64
N TYR A 260 -0.66 -10.56 -25.55
CA TYR A 260 -2.13 -10.68 -25.60
C TYR A 260 -2.86 -9.35 -25.46
N GLY A 261 -2.13 -8.22 -25.38
CA GLY A 261 -2.70 -6.86 -25.38
C GLY A 261 -3.52 -6.52 -24.13
N LYS A 262 -3.33 -7.24 -23.03
CA LYS A 262 -4.01 -6.94 -21.76
C LYS A 262 -3.32 -5.76 -21.10
N SER A 263 -3.90 -4.58 -21.23
CA SER A 263 -3.30 -3.32 -20.75
C SER A 263 -3.71 -2.91 -19.35
N VAL A 264 -4.67 -3.63 -18.75
CA VAL A 264 -5.19 -3.36 -17.39
C VAL A 264 -5.05 -4.61 -16.55
N GLU A 265 -4.39 -4.48 -15.40
CA GLU A 265 -4.42 -5.49 -14.35
C GLU A 265 -5.35 -5.03 -13.23
N VAL A 266 -6.30 -5.88 -12.86
CA VAL A 266 -7.24 -5.62 -11.78
C VAL A 266 -6.88 -6.48 -10.57
N LEU A 267 -6.40 -5.86 -9.50
CA LEU A 267 -6.21 -6.55 -8.23
C LEU A 267 -7.56 -6.73 -7.56
N VAL A 268 -7.95 -7.98 -7.33
CA VAL A 268 -9.25 -8.37 -6.80
C VAL A 268 -9.10 -8.91 -5.40
N SER A 269 -9.98 -8.53 -4.48
CA SER A 269 -10.12 -9.17 -3.17
C SER A 269 -11.59 -9.44 -2.86
N PHE A 270 -11.86 -10.57 -2.20
CA PHE A 270 -13.18 -10.91 -1.66
C PHE A 270 -13.30 -10.57 -0.16
N THR A 271 -12.39 -9.76 0.36
CA THR A 271 -12.47 -9.21 1.72
C THR A 271 -12.35 -7.68 1.71
N PRO A 272 -13.29 -6.95 2.33
CA PRO A 272 -13.23 -5.49 2.44
C PRO A 272 -11.96 -4.96 3.12
N LYS A 273 -11.33 -5.79 3.97
CA LYS A 273 -10.07 -5.46 4.66
C LYS A 273 -8.91 -5.17 3.72
N PHE A 274 -8.97 -5.62 2.47
CA PHE A 274 -7.92 -5.42 1.46
C PHE A 274 -8.18 -4.24 0.51
N GLN A 275 -9.15 -3.39 0.81
CA GLN A 275 -9.35 -2.17 0.02
C GLN A 275 -8.05 -1.35 -0.09
N TYR A 276 -7.37 -1.11 1.03
CA TYR A 276 -6.12 -0.34 1.03
C TYR A 276 -4.88 -1.15 0.57
N LEU A 277 -4.96 -2.47 0.51
CA LEU A 277 -3.98 -3.27 -0.22
C LEU A 277 -4.01 -2.90 -1.71
N GLY A 278 -5.20 -2.79 -2.29
CA GLY A 278 -5.38 -2.32 -3.66
C GLY A 278 -4.82 -0.91 -3.89
N GLU A 279 -5.06 0.03 -2.97
CA GLU A 279 -4.54 1.40 -3.09
C GLU A 279 -3.00 1.47 -3.00
N TRP A 280 -2.39 0.74 -2.07
CA TRP A 280 -0.94 0.62 -1.95
C TRP A 280 -0.34 -0.05 -3.19
N TRP A 281 -0.93 -1.15 -3.66
CA TRP A 281 -0.49 -1.89 -4.83
C TRP A 281 -0.57 -1.04 -6.12
N LYS A 282 -1.63 -0.24 -6.28
CA LYS A 282 -1.75 0.70 -7.41
C LYS A 282 -0.59 1.71 -7.45
N GLN A 283 -0.19 2.26 -6.30
CA GLN A 283 0.96 3.15 -6.26
C GLN A 283 2.25 2.39 -6.59
N LEU A 284 2.44 1.21 -6.00
CA LEU A 284 3.63 0.38 -6.21
C LEU A 284 3.86 0.13 -7.70
N TYR A 285 2.86 -0.41 -8.39
CA TYR A 285 2.98 -0.75 -9.82
C TYR A 285 2.85 0.46 -10.74
N GLY A 286 1.94 1.37 -10.48
CA GLY A 286 1.70 2.55 -11.30
C GLY A 286 2.92 3.45 -11.43
N GLU A 287 3.58 3.76 -10.31
CA GLU A 287 4.80 4.57 -10.32
C GLU A 287 6.04 3.79 -10.79
N SER A 288 6.08 2.46 -10.58
CA SER A 288 7.24 1.66 -10.98
C SER A 288 7.26 1.33 -12.46
N GLU A 289 6.13 1.09 -13.08
CA GLU A 289 6.03 0.64 -14.45
C GLU A 289 5.54 1.70 -15.44
N GLY A 290 4.71 2.66 -15.00
CA GLY A 290 4.11 3.69 -15.83
C GLY A 290 5.12 4.74 -16.33
N LYS A 291 6.06 4.34 -17.18
CA LYS A 291 7.16 5.16 -17.70
C LYS A 291 7.39 4.90 -19.18
N ASP A 292 8.00 5.87 -19.87
CA ASP A 292 8.37 5.75 -21.29
C ASP A 292 7.21 5.32 -22.20
N LYS A 293 5.97 5.71 -21.84
CA LYS A 293 4.72 5.29 -22.50
C LYS A 293 4.47 3.78 -22.45
N LYS A 294 5.06 3.10 -21.47
CA LYS A 294 4.89 1.67 -21.17
C LYS A 294 4.16 1.51 -19.83
N GLY A 295 3.91 0.27 -19.47
CA GLY A 295 3.33 -0.13 -18.19
C GLY A 295 1.92 -0.71 -18.32
N ILE A 296 1.55 -1.51 -17.32
CA ILE A 296 0.23 -2.10 -17.20
C ILE A 296 -0.56 -1.21 -16.23
N TYR A 297 -1.75 -0.76 -16.63
CA TYR A 297 -2.55 0.11 -15.77
C TYR A 297 -3.09 -0.66 -14.56
N PRO A 298 -2.72 -0.28 -13.33
CA PRO A 298 -3.15 -0.99 -12.14
C PRO A 298 -4.51 -0.47 -11.67
N ALA A 299 -5.51 -1.34 -11.64
CA ALA A 299 -6.82 -1.11 -11.06
C ALA A 299 -7.04 -2.02 -9.85
N SER A 300 -8.01 -1.73 -9.00
CA SER A 300 -8.40 -2.62 -7.90
C SER A 300 -9.91 -2.60 -7.65
N VAL A 301 -10.43 -3.74 -7.20
CA VAL A 301 -11.85 -3.92 -6.84
C VAL A 301 -11.97 -4.79 -5.59
N VAL A 302 -13.08 -4.60 -4.87
CA VAL A 302 -13.48 -5.45 -3.75
C VAL A 302 -14.79 -6.16 -4.09
N TYR A 303 -14.70 -7.43 -4.43
CA TYR A 303 -15.87 -8.27 -4.67
C TYR A 303 -16.45 -8.77 -3.31
N THR A 304 -17.74 -9.06 -3.17
CA THR A 304 -18.81 -9.06 -4.17
C THR A 304 -19.35 -7.65 -4.51
N THR A 305 -19.02 -6.62 -3.70
CA THR A 305 -19.56 -5.26 -3.87
C THR A 305 -19.38 -4.77 -5.31
N ASP A 306 -18.16 -4.85 -5.85
CA ASP A 306 -17.86 -4.34 -7.19
C ASP A 306 -18.34 -5.26 -8.33
N LEU A 307 -18.82 -6.46 -8.05
CA LEU A 307 -19.60 -7.23 -9.04
C LEU A 307 -20.91 -6.54 -9.38
N HIS A 308 -21.49 -5.79 -8.42
CA HIS A 308 -22.71 -5.01 -8.62
C HIS A 308 -22.48 -3.62 -9.23
N SER A 309 -21.22 -3.25 -9.50
CA SER A 309 -20.84 -2.00 -10.17
C SER A 309 -20.10 -2.24 -11.49
N LEU A 310 -19.05 -3.04 -11.46
CA LEU A 310 -18.14 -3.30 -12.57
C LEU A 310 -18.27 -4.71 -13.18
N GLY A 311 -19.01 -5.63 -12.55
CA GLY A 311 -19.14 -7.01 -13.00
C GLY A 311 -19.63 -7.16 -14.44
N GLN A 312 -20.57 -6.30 -14.89
CA GLN A 312 -21.03 -6.28 -16.28
C GLN A 312 -19.87 -5.95 -17.24
N PHE A 313 -19.04 -4.97 -16.91
CA PHE A 313 -17.92 -4.59 -17.77
C PHE A 313 -16.84 -5.69 -17.81
N VAL A 314 -16.53 -6.28 -16.67
CA VAL A 314 -15.56 -7.38 -16.59
C VAL A 314 -16.06 -8.57 -17.41
N GLN A 315 -17.33 -8.96 -17.27
CA GLN A 315 -17.90 -10.13 -17.94
C GLN A 315 -18.08 -9.94 -19.46
N ASP A 316 -18.49 -8.76 -19.92
CA ASP A 316 -18.95 -8.54 -21.28
C ASP A 316 -18.43 -7.25 -21.96
N GLY A 317 -17.53 -6.51 -21.29
CA GLY A 317 -16.90 -5.30 -21.83
C GLY A 317 -15.67 -5.58 -22.69
N ALA A 318 -14.83 -4.57 -22.90
CA ALA A 318 -13.61 -4.69 -23.69
C ALA A 318 -12.62 -5.69 -23.05
N ARG A 319 -12.04 -6.56 -23.88
CA ARG A 319 -11.11 -7.65 -23.44
C ARG A 319 -9.67 -7.15 -23.15
N ILE A 320 -9.53 -5.97 -22.55
CA ILE A 320 -8.24 -5.30 -22.29
C ILE A 320 -7.63 -5.65 -20.95
N MET A 321 -8.32 -6.40 -20.08
CA MET A 321 -7.92 -6.66 -18.71
C MET A 321 -7.69 -8.14 -18.41
N TYR A 322 -7.03 -8.36 -17.30
CA TYR A 322 -6.94 -9.63 -16.58
C TYR A 322 -7.04 -9.35 -15.07
N GLU A 323 -7.32 -10.38 -14.29
CA GLU A 323 -7.47 -10.26 -12.84
C GLU A 323 -6.33 -10.95 -12.10
N THR A 324 -5.89 -10.33 -10.99
CA THR A 324 -5.04 -10.93 -9.97
C THR A 324 -5.83 -10.98 -8.68
N VAL A 325 -6.31 -12.16 -8.30
CA VAL A 325 -7.15 -12.34 -7.10
C VAL A 325 -6.27 -12.64 -5.90
N VAL A 326 -6.38 -11.80 -4.86
CA VAL A 326 -5.75 -12.05 -3.57
C VAL A 326 -6.70 -12.86 -2.69
N THR A 327 -6.40 -14.15 -2.53
CA THR A 327 -7.21 -15.12 -1.77
C THR A 327 -6.68 -15.27 -0.35
N VAL A 328 -7.59 -15.24 0.62
CA VAL A 328 -7.34 -15.57 2.02
C VAL A 328 -7.90 -16.97 2.28
N GLU A 329 -7.03 -17.95 2.53
CA GLU A 329 -7.43 -19.36 2.65
C GLU A 329 -8.29 -19.64 3.89
N ASN A 330 -8.04 -18.93 5.00
CA ASN A 330 -8.71 -19.14 6.28
C ASN A 330 -9.18 -17.81 6.90
N SER A 331 -10.45 -17.72 7.20
CA SER A 331 -11.00 -16.61 7.98
C SER A 331 -10.57 -16.66 9.44
N ASN A 332 -10.30 -15.50 10.05
CA ASN A 332 -9.99 -15.39 11.47
C ASN A 332 -11.23 -15.47 12.37
N ARG A 333 -12.43 -15.45 11.80
CA ARG A 333 -13.72 -15.47 12.52
C ARG A 333 -14.68 -16.38 11.78
N SER A 334 -15.69 -16.84 12.49
CA SER A 334 -16.69 -17.79 11.97
C SER A 334 -18.10 -17.32 12.32
N VAL A 335 -18.97 -17.36 11.33
CA VAL A 335 -20.41 -17.11 11.48
C VAL A 335 -21.16 -18.19 10.71
N VAL A 336 -22.11 -18.86 11.37
CA VAL A 336 -22.96 -19.89 10.78
C VAL A 336 -24.30 -19.28 10.42
N ILE A 337 -24.82 -19.59 9.26
CA ILE A 337 -26.12 -19.15 8.75
C ILE A 337 -27.24 -19.95 9.44
N GLY A 338 -28.17 -19.26 10.08
CA GLY A 338 -29.32 -19.87 10.72
C GLY A 338 -30.40 -20.31 9.71
N SER A 339 -31.36 -21.14 10.20
CA SER A 339 -32.56 -21.48 9.45
C SER A 339 -33.69 -20.50 9.77
N ASP A 340 -34.44 -20.08 8.77
CA ASP A 340 -35.67 -19.27 8.94
C ASP A 340 -36.93 -20.16 8.75
N PRO A 341 -37.86 -20.22 9.74
CA PRO A 341 -39.04 -21.06 9.63
C PRO A 341 -39.97 -20.73 8.45
N GLN A 342 -39.96 -19.46 8.00
CA GLN A 342 -40.78 -19.04 6.86
C GLN A 342 -40.12 -19.24 5.51
N ASN A 343 -38.78 -19.22 5.49
CA ASN A 343 -37.92 -19.36 4.29
C ASN A 343 -38.40 -18.48 3.10
N LEU A 344 -38.82 -17.25 3.38
CA LEU A 344 -39.36 -16.34 2.34
C LEU A 344 -38.26 -15.89 1.36
N ASP A 345 -37.02 -15.83 1.84
CA ASP A 345 -35.82 -15.53 1.06
C ASP A 345 -35.26 -16.76 0.30
N GLN A 346 -35.84 -17.94 0.55
CA GLN A 346 -35.44 -19.23 -0.04
C GLN A 346 -33.98 -19.64 0.26
N LEU A 347 -33.39 -19.13 1.35
CA LEU A 347 -31.98 -19.36 1.70
C LEU A 347 -31.74 -20.52 2.69
N ASN A 348 -32.78 -21.27 3.11
CA ASN A 348 -32.60 -22.40 4.04
C ASN A 348 -31.68 -23.52 3.53
N TYR A 349 -31.39 -23.57 2.23
CA TYR A 349 -30.37 -24.49 1.69
C TYR A 349 -28.94 -24.15 2.16
N LEU A 350 -28.71 -22.91 2.66
CA LEU A 350 -27.47 -22.46 3.26
C LEU A 350 -27.43 -22.67 4.78
N ALA A 351 -28.53 -23.05 5.40
CA ALA A 351 -28.59 -23.23 6.85
C ALA A 351 -27.56 -24.26 7.34
N GLY A 352 -26.81 -23.89 8.37
CA GLY A 352 -25.68 -24.69 8.88
C GLY A 352 -24.35 -24.46 8.17
N GLN A 353 -24.32 -23.76 7.05
CA GLN A 353 -23.10 -23.38 6.36
C GLN A 353 -22.45 -22.13 7.00
N HIS A 354 -21.14 -22.02 6.88
CA HIS A 354 -20.42 -20.80 7.24
C HIS A 354 -20.58 -19.72 6.16
N VAL A 355 -20.66 -18.46 6.56
CA VAL A 355 -20.69 -17.33 5.61
C VAL A 355 -19.45 -17.34 4.71
N GLU A 356 -18.27 -17.75 5.23
CA GLU A 356 -17.04 -17.89 4.45
C GLU A 356 -17.17 -18.93 3.33
N HIS A 357 -17.95 -19.99 3.53
CA HIS A 357 -18.25 -20.94 2.45
C HIS A 357 -18.96 -20.26 1.28
N CYS A 358 -19.96 -19.41 1.57
CA CYS A 358 -20.64 -18.64 0.53
C CYS A 358 -19.71 -17.70 -0.21
N ASN A 359 -18.81 -17.04 0.53
CA ASN A 359 -17.79 -16.16 -0.03
C ASN A 359 -16.82 -16.91 -0.96
N ALA A 360 -16.34 -18.08 -0.54
CA ALA A 360 -15.49 -18.95 -1.37
C ALA A 360 -16.22 -19.44 -2.63
N MET A 361 -17.51 -19.77 -2.55
CA MET A 361 -18.31 -20.18 -3.71
C MET A 361 -18.56 -18.98 -4.66
N ALA A 362 -18.75 -17.77 -4.11
CA ALA A 362 -18.84 -16.56 -4.92
C ALA A 362 -17.52 -16.28 -5.67
N GLN A 363 -16.37 -16.43 -5.00
CA GLN A 363 -15.06 -16.30 -5.63
C GLN A 363 -14.87 -17.34 -6.76
N LEU A 364 -15.18 -18.60 -6.50
CA LEU A 364 -15.05 -19.68 -7.49
C LEU A 364 -16.01 -19.49 -8.68
N GLY A 365 -17.27 -19.12 -8.41
CA GLY A 365 -18.26 -18.86 -9.45
C GLY A 365 -17.88 -17.67 -10.33
N THR A 366 -17.37 -16.60 -9.72
CA THR A 366 -16.83 -15.43 -10.45
C THR A 366 -15.64 -15.81 -11.32
N LYS A 367 -14.68 -16.59 -10.77
CA LYS A 367 -13.53 -17.08 -11.51
C LYS A 367 -13.93 -17.84 -12.77
N LEU A 368 -14.85 -18.79 -12.64
CA LEU A 368 -15.32 -19.59 -13.78
C LEU A 368 -16.00 -18.70 -14.83
N ALA A 369 -16.90 -17.81 -14.40
CA ALA A 369 -17.61 -16.92 -15.31
C ALA A 369 -16.68 -15.97 -16.06
N HIS A 370 -15.71 -15.35 -15.37
CA HIS A 370 -14.79 -14.40 -15.98
C HIS A 370 -13.82 -15.09 -16.94
N ILE A 371 -13.30 -16.29 -16.61
CA ILE A 371 -12.47 -17.09 -17.51
C ILE A 371 -13.25 -17.48 -18.76
N ASP A 372 -14.48 -17.98 -18.61
CA ASP A 372 -15.36 -18.32 -19.75
C ASP A 372 -15.69 -17.08 -20.60
N GLY A 373 -15.79 -15.90 -19.95
CA GLY A 373 -15.97 -14.60 -20.60
C GLY A 373 -14.72 -14.03 -21.26
N GLY A 374 -13.57 -14.69 -21.20
CA GLY A 374 -12.33 -14.26 -21.87
C GLY A 374 -11.45 -13.32 -21.04
N VAL A 375 -11.59 -13.34 -19.70
CA VAL A 375 -10.75 -12.61 -18.76
C VAL A 375 -9.79 -13.57 -18.04
N PRO A 376 -8.48 -13.57 -18.37
CA PRO A 376 -7.50 -14.39 -17.66
C PRO A 376 -7.44 -14.03 -16.18
N GLN A 377 -7.20 -15.04 -15.33
CA GLN A 377 -7.12 -14.80 -13.89
C GLN A 377 -5.90 -15.51 -13.28
N MET A 378 -5.09 -14.75 -12.53
CA MET A 378 -4.07 -15.26 -11.61
C MET A 378 -4.61 -15.21 -10.19
N GLU A 379 -4.04 -16.03 -9.31
CA GLU A 379 -4.41 -16.06 -7.90
C GLU A 379 -3.15 -15.98 -7.03
N VAL A 380 -3.13 -15.01 -6.13
CA VAL A 380 -2.11 -14.84 -5.08
C VAL A 380 -2.78 -15.22 -3.77
N SER A 381 -2.31 -16.25 -3.08
CA SER A 381 -2.95 -16.71 -1.85
C SER A 381 -2.05 -16.59 -0.63
N ILE A 382 -2.69 -16.25 0.49
CA ILE A 382 -2.13 -16.22 1.84
C ILE A 382 -2.99 -17.07 2.78
N GLU A 383 -2.39 -17.61 3.83
CA GLU A 383 -3.10 -18.48 4.76
C GLU A 383 -4.24 -17.76 5.49
N ARG A 384 -3.97 -16.59 6.08
CA ARG A 384 -4.92 -15.75 6.82
C ARG A 384 -4.41 -14.32 6.92
N ILE A 385 -5.26 -13.39 7.35
CA ILE A 385 -4.85 -12.01 7.59
C ILE A 385 -4.27 -11.92 9.01
N ASN A 386 -2.95 -11.71 9.09
CA ASN A 386 -2.22 -11.36 10.30
C ASN A 386 -0.96 -10.56 9.91
N GLU A 387 -0.21 -10.07 10.89
CA GLU A 387 0.98 -9.26 10.66
C GLU A 387 2.02 -10.02 9.83
N LYS A 388 2.23 -11.30 10.12
CA LYS A 388 3.22 -12.13 9.43
C LYS A 388 2.90 -12.30 7.94
N THR A 389 1.66 -12.65 7.61
CA THR A 389 1.25 -12.84 6.21
C THR A 389 1.19 -11.53 5.45
N LEU A 390 0.87 -10.41 6.11
CA LEU A 390 0.94 -9.08 5.48
C LEU A 390 2.39 -8.66 5.19
N GLY A 391 3.31 -8.92 6.10
CA GLY A 391 4.73 -8.68 5.86
C GLY A 391 5.26 -9.45 4.64
N ALA A 392 4.90 -10.74 4.54
CA ALA A 392 5.21 -11.56 3.37
C ALA A 392 4.59 -10.98 2.08
N LEU A 393 3.33 -10.56 2.12
CA LEU A 393 2.61 -10.03 0.96
C LEU A 393 3.20 -8.70 0.47
N PHE A 394 3.62 -7.81 1.38
CA PHE A 394 4.32 -6.58 1.02
C PHE A 394 5.62 -6.88 0.29
N TYR A 395 6.47 -7.72 0.87
CA TYR A 395 7.74 -8.04 0.26
C TYR A 395 7.59 -8.77 -1.09
N PHE A 396 6.64 -9.70 -1.18
CA PHE A 396 6.29 -10.39 -2.43
C PHE A 396 5.98 -9.40 -3.56
N PHE A 397 5.06 -8.45 -3.32
CA PHE A 397 4.67 -7.51 -4.37
C PHE A 397 5.79 -6.50 -4.70
N GLU A 398 6.57 -6.06 -3.71
CA GLU A 398 7.73 -5.20 -3.95
C GLU A 398 8.77 -5.91 -4.84
N PHE A 399 9.08 -7.15 -4.53
CA PHE A 399 10.04 -7.95 -5.29
C PHE A 399 9.53 -8.26 -6.72
N ALA A 400 8.31 -8.73 -6.84
CA ALA A 400 7.65 -9.03 -8.11
C ALA A 400 7.53 -7.77 -9.00
N CYS A 401 7.28 -6.60 -8.41
CA CYS A 401 7.24 -5.32 -9.10
C CYS A 401 8.62 -4.96 -9.70
N GLY A 402 9.69 -5.16 -8.95
CA GLY A 402 11.06 -4.96 -9.44
C GLY A 402 11.38 -5.84 -10.66
N VAL A 403 11.11 -7.14 -10.55
CA VAL A 403 11.28 -8.10 -11.66
C VAL A 403 10.45 -7.70 -12.88
N SER A 404 9.17 -7.39 -12.66
CA SER A 404 8.24 -7.05 -13.73
C SER A 404 8.64 -5.78 -14.50
N ALA A 405 9.05 -4.73 -13.77
CA ALA A 405 9.49 -3.48 -14.41
C ALA A 405 10.79 -3.65 -15.23
N TYR A 406 11.69 -4.54 -14.80
CA TYR A 406 12.87 -4.88 -15.61
C TYR A 406 12.50 -5.67 -16.87
N ILE A 407 11.49 -6.55 -16.86
CA ILE A 407 10.96 -7.20 -18.07
C ILE A 407 10.43 -6.15 -19.05
N LEU A 408 9.72 -5.12 -18.56
CA LEU A 408 9.23 -3.99 -19.37
C LEU A 408 10.35 -3.08 -19.88
N GLY A 409 11.58 -3.22 -19.33
CA GLY A 409 12.74 -2.41 -19.70
C GLY A 409 12.63 -0.96 -19.23
N VAL A 410 12.10 -0.74 -18.02
CA VAL A 410 12.01 0.58 -17.36
C VAL A 410 12.75 0.58 -16.02
N ASN A 411 13.15 1.76 -15.52
CA ASN A 411 13.70 1.88 -14.19
C ASN A 411 12.57 1.75 -13.13
N PRO A 412 12.56 0.70 -12.27
CA PRO A 412 11.47 0.47 -11.32
C PRO A 412 11.36 1.55 -10.23
N PHE A 413 12.44 2.29 -9.92
CA PHE A 413 12.57 2.98 -8.64
C PHE A 413 12.52 4.51 -8.73
N ASN A 414 12.56 5.12 -9.92
CA ASN A 414 12.34 6.54 -10.11
C ASN A 414 10.87 6.87 -10.46
N GLN A 415 10.48 8.15 -10.47
CA GLN A 415 9.14 8.63 -10.82
C GLN A 415 9.18 10.03 -11.47
N PRO A 416 9.77 10.19 -12.68
CA PRO A 416 9.95 11.51 -13.29
C PRO A 416 8.62 12.17 -13.68
N GLY A 417 7.56 11.39 -13.95
CA GLY A 417 6.27 11.91 -14.44
C GLY A 417 5.52 12.79 -13.44
N VAL A 418 5.74 12.62 -12.13
CA VAL A 418 5.02 13.40 -11.11
C VAL A 418 5.57 14.83 -10.92
N GLU A 419 6.69 15.18 -11.52
CA GLU A 419 7.30 16.51 -11.34
C GLU A 419 6.56 17.60 -12.11
N ALA A 420 5.87 17.26 -13.20
CA ALA A 420 5.19 18.24 -14.05
C ALA A 420 4.03 18.93 -13.31
N TYR A 421 3.12 18.16 -12.68
CA TYR A 421 2.00 18.74 -11.96
C TYR A 421 2.44 19.53 -10.73
N LYS A 422 3.49 19.10 -10.02
CA LYS A 422 4.04 19.82 -8.87
C LYS A 422 4.55 21.21 -9.27
N LYS A 423 5.29 21.31 -10.38
CA LYS A 423 5.77 22.58 -10.92
C LYS A 423 4.60 23.51 -11.26
N ASN A 424 3.56 23.00 -11.89
CA ASN A 424 2.36 23.75 -12.21
C ASN A 424 1.65 24.24 -10.94
N MET A 425 1.50 23.37 -9.94
CA MET A 425 0.89 23.75 -8.65
C MET A 425 1.72 24.84 -7.95
N PHE A 426 3.04 24.73 -7.91
CA PHE A 426 3.90 25.77 -7.33
C PHE A 426 3.77 27.11 -8.05
N ALA A 427 3.69 27.09 -9.38
CA ALA A 427 3.48 28.30 -10.17
C ALA A 427 2.10 28.93 -9.92
N LEU A 428 1.03 28.13 -9.84
CA LEU A 428 -0.33 28.60 -9.54
C LEU A 428 -0.48 29.15 -8.11
N LEU A 429 0.27 28.58 -7.17
CA LEU A 429 0.34 29.06 -5.78
C LEU A 429 1.30 30.25 -5.62
N GLU A 430 1.87 30.77 -6.69
CA GLU A 430 2.80 31.92 -6.70
C GLU A 430 4.01 31.69 -5.76
N LYS A 431 4.52 30.45 -5.73
CA LYS A 431 5.68 30.11 -4.89
C LYS A 431 6.89 30.92 -5.28
N PRO A 432 7.61 31.56 -4.33
CA PRO A 432 8.85 32.27 -4.60
C PRO A 432 9.85 31.43 -5.41
N GLY A 433 10.41 32.03 -6.47
CA GLY A 433 11.29 31.35 -7.44
C GLY A 433 10.56 30.71 -8.62
N PHE A 434 9.22 30.89 -8.75
CA PHE A 434 8.40 30.38 -9.86
C PHE A 434 7.72 31.49 -10.65
N GLU A 435 8.21 32.74 -10.58
CA GLU A 435 7.56 33.95 -11.15
C GLU A 435 7.33 33.84 -12.67
N GLU A 436 8.32 33.35 -13.41
CA GLU A 436 8.23 33.13 -14.87
C GLU A 436 7.17 32.06 -15.22
N GLN A 437 7.19 30.95 -14.52
CA GLN A 437 6.22 29.84 -14.70
C GLN A 437 4.81 30.30 -14.33
N THR A 438 4.66 31.09 -13.27
CA THR A 438 3.39 31.69 -12.85
C THR A 438 2.82 32.58 -13.97
N LYS A 439 3.62 33.46 -14.55
CA LYS A 439 3.20 34.31 -15.67
C LYS A 439 2.77 33.49 -16.89
N ALA A 440 3.57 32.48 -17.25
CA ALA A 440 3.27 31.63 -18.38
C ALA A 440 1.97 30.81 -18.20
N ILE A 441 1.74 30.24 -17.00
CA ILE A 441 0.51 29.50 -16.72
C ILE A 441 -0.71 30.40 -16.69
N LYS A 442 -0.63 31.58 -16.06
CA LYS A 442 -1.75 32.54 -16.04
C LYS A 442 -2.14 33.00 -17.46
N ALA A 443 -1.17 33.20 -18.35
CA ALA A 443 -1.46 33.51 -19.75
C ALA A 443 -2.25 32.40 -20.45
N ARG A 444 -1.86 31.13 -20.26
CA ARG A 444 -2.57 29.94 -20.81
C ARG A 444 -3.99 29.77 -20.28
N LEU A 445 -4.28 30.20 -19.06
CA LEU A 445 -5.62 30.10 -18.46
C LEU A 445 -6.53 31.30 -18.86
N SER A 446 -5.96 32.33 -19.46
CA SER A 446 -6.70 33.51 -19.94
C SER A 446 -7.13 33.37 -21.40
N GLU A 447 -6.63 32.35 -22.12
CA GLU A 447 -7.04 31.95 -23.45
C GLU A 447 -8.27 31.01 -23.41
#